data_04dc8a702d796a4e17c4bba7d0541f3e
#
_entry.id   04dc8a702d796a4e17c4bba7d0541f3e
#
_cell.length_a   1.000
_cell.length_b   1.000
_cell.length_c   1.000
_cell.angle_alpha   90.00
_cell.angle_beta   90.00
_cell.angle_gamma   90.00
#
_symmetry.space_group_name_H-M   'P 1'
#
loop_
_entity.id
_entity.type
_entity.pdbx_description
1 polymer ?
#
loop_
_entity_poly.entity_id
_entity_poly.type
_entity_poly.pdbx_seq_one_letter_code
_entity_poly.pdbx_strand_id
1 'polypeptide(L)'
;MRPALKIGLRPLWRDQDTVQIGVDPRRARALTGLGKAAAVVSLLDGSRDTAEVVKTAETYGIRQEIVHRVIELLASAGVLDDFPAGLRAALPDYLRARIGPELACAALAYGHGDGGAAVLARRRAAFARIYGAGRVGGCVATFLAASGVAWVSCVDTGTAEAADVTPAGLGAADVGAGRAAGVARAVHRVAPEVRTADDAGRLPDLAVITGRPDPVLLAALMRDRVPHLVVHADEAVGVVGPLVTPGKSACVRCVDLSKAARDPAWPRILAQASGVGVVPAATRACDTALAAATAALATAQALMLIDRVGEPATANGTLEVVLPEWQWQRRDWPRHPACTCGAG
;
A
#
# COMPACT_ATOMS: atom_id res chain seq x y z
N MET A 1 -12.51 17.26 -20.77
CA MET A 1 -12.51 15.87 -20.32
C MET A 1 -11.88 15.01 -21.39
N ARG A 2 -10.94 14.11 -21.03
CA ARG A 2 -10.39 13.06 -21.91
C ARG A 2 -10.87 11.71 -21.41
N PRO A 3 -12.08 11.29 -21.84
CA PRO A 3 -12.73 10.11 -21.30
C PRO A 3 -11.95 8.84 -21.66
N ALA A 4 -11.66 8.02 -20.64
CA ALA A 4 -11.05 6.72 -20.82
C ALA A 4 -11.76 5.66 -19.98
N LEU A 5 -11.92 4.46 -20.51
CA LEU A 5 -12.29 3.33 -19.66
C LEU A 5 -11.21 3.12 -18.61
N LYS A 6 -11.60 2.81 -17.38
CA LYS A 6 -10.66 2.51 -16.29
C LYS A 6 -9.66 1.44 -16.72
N ILE A 7 -8.38 1.73 -16.56
CA ILE A 7 -7.31 0.78 -16.85
C ILE A 7 -7.57 -0.51 -16.05
N GLY A 8 -7.51 -1.67 -16.73
CA GLY A 8 -7.82 -2.96 -16.14
C GLY A 8 -9.25 -3.45 -16.35
N LEU A 9 -10.16 -2.59 -16.78
CA LEU A 9 -11.49 -3.00 -17.25
C LEU A 9 -11.52 -3.08 -18.78
N ARG A 10 -11.87 -4.24 -19.30
CA ARG A 10 -11.97 -4.47 -20.76
C ARG A 10 -13.43 -4.52 -21.18
N PRO A 11 -13.79 -3.91 -22.36
CA PRO A 11 -15.09 -4.12 -22.97
C PRO A 11 -15.18 -5.55 -23.52
N LEU A 12 -16.26 -6.25 -23.23
CA LEU A 12 -16.55 -7.61 -23.65
C LEU A 12 -17.97 -7.67 -24.21
N TRP A 13 -18.14 -8.24 -25.36
CA TRP A 13 -19.44 -8.38 -26.00
C TRP A 13 -20.19 -9.57 -25.44
N ARG A 14 -21.41 -9.37 -24.95
CA ARG A 14 -22.34 -10.43 -24.57
C ARG A 14 -23.19 -10.88 -25.75
N ASP A 15 -23.53 -9.91 -26.59
CA ASP A 15 -24.28 -10.06 -27.83
C ASP A 15 -24.04 -8.83 -28.72
N GLN A 16 -24.83 -8.67 -29.83
CA GLN A 16 -24.67 -7.56 -30.79
C GLN A 16 -24.99 -6.18 -30.21
N ASP A 17 -25.80 -6.09 -29.15
CA ASP A 17 -26.29 -4.87 -28.55
C ASP A 17 -25.83 -4.62 -27.12
N THR A 18 -25.14 -5.59 -26.51
CA THR A 18 -24.75 -5.53 -25.09
C THR A 18 -23.24 -5.63 -24.93
N VAL A 19 -22.64 -4.59 -24.36
CA VAL A 19 -21.25 -4.58 -23.93
C VAL A 19 -21.16 -4.67 -22.41
N GLN A 20 -20.32 -5.56 -21.91
CA GLN A 20 -19.94 -5.65 -20.51
C GLN A 20 -18.54 -5.08 -20.32
N ILE A 21 -18.38 -4.17 -19.36
CA ILE A 21 -17.09 -3.61 -18.97
C ILE A 21 -16.60 -4.34 -17.72
N GLY A 22 -15.50 -5.09 -17.85
CA GLY A 22 -14.91 -5.91 -16.80
C GLY A 22 -15.47 -7.34 -16.73
N VAL A 23 -14.75 -8.24 -16.05
CA VAL A 23 -15.08 -9.66 -15.92
C VAL A 23 -15.70 -10.00 -14.57
N ASP A 24 -15.10 -9.50 -13.47
CA ASP A 24 -15.53 -9.83 -12.10
C ASP A 24 -16.91 -9.24 -11.82
N PRO A 25 -17.91 -10.05 -11.41
CA PRO A 25 -19.29 -9.59 -11.19
C PRO A 25 -19.41 -8.44 -10.18
N ARG A 26 -18.50 -8.31 -9.24
CA ARG A 26 -18.49 -7.24 -8.22
C ARG A 26 -18.16 -5.89 -8.84
N ARG A 27 -17.46 -5.86 -9.98
CA ARG A 27 -16.99 -4.65 -10.67
C ARG A 27 -17.55 -4.49 -12.07
N ALA A 28 -18.01 -5.58 -12.69
CA ALA A 28 -18.54 -5.56 -14.05
C ALA A 28 -19.80 -4.70 -14.16
N ARG A 29 -19.93 -3.99 -15.28
CA ARG A 29 -21.12 -3.23 -15.65
C ARG A 29 -21.50 -3.58 -17.07
N ALA A 30 -22.78 -3.85 -17.32
CA ALA A 30 -23.31 -4.13 -18.64
C ALA A 30 -24.15 -2.95 -19.14
N LEU A 31 -23.93 -2.56 -20.38
CA LEU A 31 -24.75 -1.57 -21.11
C LEU A 31 -25.46 -2.32 -22.23
N THR A 32 -26.77 -2.22 -22.26
CA THR A 32 -27.64 -2.88 -23.24
C THR A 32 -28.26 -1.87 -24.21
N GLY A 33 -28.67 -2.33 -25.39
CA GLY A 33 -29.37 -1.49 -26.38
C GLY A 33 -28.46 -0.47 -27.03
N LEU A 34 -27.15 -0.72 -27.11
CA LEU A 34 -26.20 0.23 -27.67
C LEU A 34 -26.27 0.31 -29.20
N GLY A 35 -26.58 -0.80 -29.89
CA GLY A 35 -26.56 -0.82 -31.35
C GLY A 35 -25.25 -0.24 -31.92
N LYS A 36 -25.37 0.71 -32.86
CA LYS A 36 -24.22 1.42 -33.45
C LYS A 36 -23.43 2.25 -32.41
N ALA A 37 -24.06 2.67 -31.30
CA ALA A 37 -23.39 3.46 -30.26
C ALA A 37 -22.31 2.69 -29.49
N ALA A 38 -22.30 1.39 -29.65
CA ALA A 38 -21.25 0.53 -29.11
C ALA A 38 -19.84 0.91 -29.60
N ALA A 39 -19.71 1.45 -30.80
CA ALA A 39 -18.45 1.95 -31.34
C ALA A 39 -17.88 3.12 -30.50
N VAL A 40 -18.70 3.88 -29.78
CA VAL A 40 -18.22 4.95 -28.88
C VAL A 40 -17.31 4.38 -27.79
N VAL A 41 -17.62 3.19 -27.27
CA VAL A 41 -16.84 2.56 -26.21
C VAL A 41 -15.37 2.36 -26.62
N SER A 42 -15.11 2.01 -27.86
CA SER A 42 -13.75 1.83 -28.39
C SER A 42 -12.97 3.13 -28.60
N LEU A 43 -13.67 4.28 -28.63
CA LEU A 43 -13.04 5.60 -28.74
C LEU A 43 -12.61 6.18 -27.38
N LEU A 44 -13.06 5.55 -26.27
CA LEU A 44 -12.80 6.03 -24.90
C LEU A 44 -11.48 5.43 -24.36
N ASP A 45 -10.37 5.80 -24.97
CA ASP A 45 -9.01 5.36 -24.62
C ASP A 45 -8.18 6.48 -23.96
N GLY A 46 -8.77 7.67 -23.76
CA GLY A 46 -8.11 8.86 -23.21
C GLY A 46 -7.19 9.59 -24.18
N SER A 47 -7.05 9.11 -25.42
CA SER A 47 -6.25 9.79 -26.45
C SER A 47 -6.97 11.04 -27.02
N ARG A 48 -8.31 11.03 -26.96
CA ARG A 48 -9.20 12.06 -27.50
C ARG A 48 -9.90 12.82 -26.39
N ASP A 49 -10.10 14.11 -26.59
CA ASP A 49 -11.07 14.84 -25.76
C ASP A 49 -12.52 14.54 -26.20
N THR A 50 -13.49 15.00 -25.40
CA THR A 50 -14.92 14.73 -25.69
C THR A 50 -15.35 15.25 -27.04
N ALA A 51 -14.84 16.42 -27.48
CA ALA A 51 -15.19 16.98 -28.78
C ALA A 51 -14.62 16.15 -29.93
N GLU A 52 -13.40 15.64 -29.77
CA GLU A 52 -12.76 14.75 -30.75
C GLU A 52 -13.46 13.39 -30.82
N VAL A 53 -13.94 12.87 -29.67
CA VAL A 53 -14.75 11.64 -29.61
C VAL A 53 -16.06 11.84 -30.38
N VAL A 54 -16.77 12.96 -30.15
CA VAL A 54 -18.01 13.30 -30.88
C VAL A 54 -17.74 13.36 -32.37
N LYS A 55 -16.74 14.15 -32.80
CA LYS A 55 -16.39 14.30 -34.21
C LYS A 55 -16.05 12.96 -34.88
N THR A 56 -15.35 12.09 -34.17
CA THR A 56 -15.02 10.76 -34.72
C THR A 56 -16.26 9.87 -34.78
N ALA A 57 -17.13 9.91 -33.77
CA ALA A 57 -18.36 9.10 -33.74
C ALA A 57 -19.35 9.51 -34.82
N GLU A 58 -19.40 10.79 -35.20
CA GLU A 58 -20.22 11.31 -36.33
C GLU A 58 -19.85 10.67 -37.66
N THR A 59 -18.56 10.32 -37.86
CA THR A 59 -18.12 9.60 -39.07
C THR A 59 -18.69 8.17 -39.15
N TYR A 60 -19.12 7.60 -38.00
CA TYR A 60 -19.85 6.33 -37.95
C TYR A 60 -21.37 6.49 -37.96
N GLY A 61 -21.88 7.73 -38.18
CA GLY A 61 -23.29 8.04 -38.16
C GLY A 61 -23.93 8.04 -36.77
N ILE A 62 -23.14 8.28 -35.73
CA ILE A 62 -23.60 8.35 -34.32
C ILE A 62 -23.75 9.82 -33.95
N ARG A 63 -24.98 10.24 -33.55
CA ARG A 63 -25.27 11.62 -33.17
C ARG A 63 -24.62 12.02 -31.85
N GLN A 64 -24.26 13.28 -31.70
CA GLN A 64 -23.62 13.88 -30.55
C GLN A 64 -24.34 13.56 -29.22
N GLU A 65 -25.67 13.63 -29.20
CA GLU A 65 -26.46 13.36 -27.97
C GLU A 65 -26.29 11.92 -27.49
N ILE A 66 -26.13 10.97 -28.43
CA ILE A 66 -25.89 9.56 -28.10
C ILE A 66 -24.50 9.39 -27.53
N VAL A 67 -23.49 10.08 -28.08
CA VAL A 67 -22.12 10.03 -27.56
C VAL A 67 -22.06 10.52 -26.10
N HIS A 68 -22.66 11.69 -25.83
CA HIS A 68 -22.73 12.25 -24.49
C HIS A 68 -23.46 11.31 -23.53
N ARG A 69 -24.58 10.72 -23.98
CA ARG A 69 -25.34 9.77 -23.16
C ARG A 69 -24.54 8.53 -22.80
N VAL A 70 -23.75 7.97 -23.71
CA VAL A 70 -22.87 6.82 -23.46
C VAL A 70 -21.79 7.20 -22.44
N ILE A 71 -21.15 8.35 -22.61
CA ILE A 71 -20.14 8.86 -21.67
C ILE A 71 -20.73 9.06 -20.28
N GLU A 72 -21.91 9.67 -20.15
CA GLU A 72 -22.61 9.86 -18.88
C GLU A 72 -22.97 8.53 -18.19
N LEU A 73 -23.47 7.55 -18.96
CA LEU A 73 -23.78 6.22 -18.42
C LEU A 73 -22.54 5.51 -17.90
N LEU A 74 -21.43 5.56 -18.64
CA LEU A 74 -20.17 4.96 -18.19
C LEU A 74 -19.57 5.69 -17.00
N ALA A 75 -19.66 7.02 -16.95
CA ALA A 75 -19.20 7.82 -15.83
C ALA A 75 -20.03 7.52 -14.56
N SER A 76 -21.38 7.51 -14.68
CA SER A 76 -22.26 7.19 -13.57
C SER A 76 -22.13 5.75 -13.08
N ALA A 77 -21.77 4.82 -13.99
CA ALA A 77 -21.46 3.44 -13.65
C ALA A 77 -20.09 3.28 -12.96
N GLY A 78 -19.29 4.35 -12.86
CA GLY A 78 -17.98 4.36 -12.22
C GLY A 78 -16.89 3.60 -12.99
N VAL A 79 -17.06 3.40 -14.30
CA VAL A 79 -16.11 2.67 -15.17
C VAL A 79 -15.29 3.57 -16.09
N LEU A 80 -15.48 4.88 -15.98
CA LEU A 80 -14.78 5.89 -16.77
C LEU A 80 -13.88 6.76 -15.87
N ASP A 81 -12.72 7.12 -16.38
CA ASP A 81 -11.82 8.10 -15.80
C ASP A 81 -11.65 9.31 -16.74
N ASP A 82 -11.39 10.48 -16.17
CA ASP A 82 -10.86 11.63 -16.90
C ASP A 82 -9.35 11.66 -16.72
N PHE A 83 -8.62 11.30 -17.76
CA PHE A 83 -7.16 11.23 -17.68
C PHE A 83 -6.55 12.63 -17.81
N PRO A 84 -5.87 13.16 -16.76
CA PRO A 84 -5.15 14.41 -16.89
C PRO A 84 -4.06 14.28 -17.95
N ALA A 85 -4.16 15.08 -19.02
CA ALA A 85 -3.22 15.05 -20.15
C ALA A 85 -1.75 15.22 -19.71
N GLY A 86 -1.50 15.93 -18.60
CA GLY A 86 -0.16 16.20 -18.09
C GLY A 86 0.48 15.05 -17.31
N LEU A 87 -0.29 14.16 -16.66
CA LEU A 87 0.28 13.14 -15.79
C LEU A 87 1.09 12.09 -16.56
N ARG A 88 0.57 11.62 -17.69
CA ARG A 88 1.28 10.66 -18.54
C ARG A 88 2.52 11.26 -19.20
N ALA A 89 2.44 12.53 -19.61
CA ALA A 89 3.55 13.23 -20.24
C ALA A 89 4.68 13.58 -19.25
N ALA A 90 4.35 13.76 -17.97
CA ALA A 90 5.33 14.15 -16.95
C ALA A 90 6.18 12.99 -16.41
N LEU A 91 5.79 11.74 -16.68
CA LEU A 91 6.52 10.56 -16.19
C LEU A 91 7.37 9.95 -17.28
N PRO A 92 8.65 9.59 -17.00
CA PRO A 92 9.47 8.80 -17.90
C PRO A 92 8.77 7.50 -18.31
N ASP A 93 8.97 7.04 -19.54
CA ASP A 93 8.25 5.89 -20.10
C ASP A 93 8.40 4.62 -19.25
N TYR A 94 9.63 4.34 -18.78
CA TYR A 94 9.89 3.18 -17.94
C TYR A 94 9.11 3.24 -16.61
N LEU A 95 9.04 4.42 -15.99
CA LEU A 95 8.32 4.61 -14.73
C LEU A 95 6.82 4.44 -14.96
N ARG A 96 6.30 5.02 -16.04
CA ARG A 96 4.89 4.89 -16.43
C ARG A 96 4.49 3.44 -16.66
N ALA A 97 5.34 2.66 -17.33
CA ALA A 97 5.10 1.23 -17.54
C ALA A 97 5.14 0.45 -16.22
N ARG A 98 6.13 0.74 -15.36
CA ARG A 98 6.31 0.06 -14.07
C ARG A 98 5.16 0.30 -13.11
N ILE A 99 4.68 1.54 -12.97
CA ILE A 99 3.60 1.88 -12.04
C ILE A 99 2.20 1.73 -12.66
N GLY A 100 2.09 1.33 -13.91
CA GLY A 100 0.81 1.15 -14.60
C GLY A 100 -0.18 0.27 -13.83
N PRO A 101 0.22 -0.93 -13.34
CA PRO A 101 -0.63 -1.79 -12.52
C PRO A 101 -1.08 -1.13 -11.20
N GLU A 102 -0.23 -0.32 -10.57
CA GLU A 102 -0.56 0.41 -9.34
C GLU A 102 -1.64 1.46 -9.59
N LEU A 103 -1.50 2.23 -10.68
CA LEU A 103 -2.50 3.21 -11.11
C LEU A 103 -3.84 2.55 -11.47
N ALA A 104 -3.80 1.44 -12.20
CA ALA A 104 -4.98 0.67 -12.54
C ALA A 104 -5.72 0.17 -11.29
N CYS A 105 -4.97 -0.38 -10.34
CA CYS A 105 -5.53 -0.84 -9.07
C CYS A 105 -6.13 0.32 -8.26
N ALA A 106 -5.43 1.45 -8.16
CA ALA A 106 -5.91 2.63 -7.45
C ALA A 106 -7.18 3.21 -8.07
N ALA A 107 -7.23 3.32 -9.40
CA ALA A 107 -8.41 3.80 -10.13
C ALA A 107 -9.64 2.93 -9.89
N LEU A 108 -9.46 1.60 -9.82
CA LEU A 108 -10.54 0.65 -9.55
C LEU A 108 -10.94 0.57 -8.08
N ALA A 109 -9.96 0.67 -7.17
CA ALA A 109 -10.21 0.51 -5.73
C ALA A 109 -10.85 1.76 -5.13
N TYR A 110 -10.39 2.95 -5.53
CA TYR A 110 -10.73 4.20 -4.85
C TYR A 110 -11.67 5.12 -5.64
N GLY A 111 -11.81 4.93 -6.94
CA GLY A 111 -12.88 5.54 -7.73
C GLY A 111 -12.82 7.06 -7.88
N HIS A 112 -11.64 7.69 -7.75
CA HIS A 112 -11.49 9.15 -7.85
C HIS A 112 -11.76 9.72 -9.27
N GLY A 113 -11.88 8.87 -10.28
CA GLY A 113 -12.14 9.30 -11.65
C GLY A 113 -10.94 9.95 -12.35
N ASP A 114 -9.75 9.89 -11.75
CA ASP A 114 -8.51 10.53 -12.22
C ASP A 114 -7.44 9.52 -12.68
N GLY A 115 -7.82 8.26 -12.89
CA GLY A 115 -6.89 7.20 -13.28
C GLY A 115 -5.80 6.88 -12.25
N GLY A 116 -6.02 7.22 -10.98
CA GLY A 116 -5.06 7.00 -9.88
C GLY A 116 -4.02 8.12 -9.69
N ALA A 117 -4.20 9.24 -10.39
CA ALA A 117 -3.24 10.36 -10.37
C ALA A 117 -3.02 10.95 -8.97
N ALA A 118 -4.09 11.19 -8.22
CA ALA A 118 -4.00 11.74 -6.87
C ALA A 118 -3.30 10.79 -5.89
N VAL A 119 -3.54 9.49 -6.02
CA VAL A 119 -2.85 8.45 -5.24
C VAL A 119 -1.36 8.47 -5.53
N LEU A 120 -0.96 8.46 -6.81
CA LEU A 120 0.44 8.52 -7.19
C LEU A 120 1.13 9.78 -6.67
N ALA A 121 0.48 10.95 -6.78
CA ALA A 121 1.03 12.20 -6.29
C ALA A 121 1.34 12.14 -4.78
N ARG A 122 0.44 11.54 -3.97
CA ARG A 122 0.66 11.35 -2.53
C ARG A 122 1.82 10.41 -2.25
N ARG A 123 1.88 9.24 -2.93
CA ARG A 123 2.97 8.28 -2.79
C ARG A 123 4.33 8.89 -3.16
N ARG A 124 4.39 9.68 -4.23
CA ARG A 124 5.62 10.36 -4.66
C ARG A 124 6.06 11.49 -3.72
N ALA A 125 5.15 12.09 -2.97
CA ALA A 125 5.48 13.10 -1.97
C ALA A 125 5.87 12.47 -0.62
N ALA A 126 5.53 11.21 -0.37
CA ALA A 126 5.70 10.56 0.91
C ALA A 126 7.14 10.10 1.17
N PHE A 127 7.53 10.22 2.45
CA PHE A 127 8.74 9.63 3.01
C PHE A 127 8.37 8.56 4.04
N ALA A 128 8.73 7.32 3.77
CA ALA A 128 8.60 6.19 4.69
C ALA A 128 9.96 5.79 5.26
N ARG A 129 10.06 5.71 6.60
CA ARG A 129 11.27 5.23 7.29
C ARG A 129 10.98 3.89 7.94
N ILE A 130 11.78 2.88 7.60
CA ILE A 130 11.65 1.51 8.11
C ILE A 130 12.72 1.28 9.17
N TYR A 131 12.31 0.92 10.38
CA TYR A 131 13.18 0.50 11.46
C TYR A 131 13.23 -1.01 11.51
N GLY A 132 14.42 -1.56 11.22
CA GLY A 132 14.68 -2.99 11.03
C GLY A 132 14.65 -3.40 9.55
N ALA A 133 15.79 -3.88 9.05
CA ALA A 133 16.02 -4.26 7.65
C ALA A 133 16.20 -5.78 7.45
N GLY A 134 15.63 -6.59 8.35
CA GLY A 134 15.59 -8.06 8.24
C GLY A 134 14.54 -8.53 7.24
N ARG A 135 14.12 -9.82 7.37
CA ARG A 135 13.21 -10.51 6.44
C ARG A 135 11.94 -9.71 6.11
N VAL A 136 11.25 -9.17 7.12
CA VAL A 136 10.00 -8.42 6.93
C VAL A 136 10.29 -6.98 6.47
N GLY A 137 11.21 -6.28 7.14
CA GLY A 137 11.48 -4.87 6.86
C GLY A 137 12.05 -4.63 5.47
N GLY A 138 12.94 -5.52 5.00
CA GLY A 138 13.45 -5.49 3.63
C GLY A 138 12.35 -5.66 2.59
N CYS A 139 11.42 -6.58 2.83
CA CYS A 139 10.25 -6.76 1.94
C CYS A 139 9.32 -5.53 1.96
N VAL A 140 9.02 -4.95 3.14
CA VAL A 140 8.19 -3.73 3.24
C VAL A 140 8.81 -2.58 2.46
N ALA A 141 10.13 -2.35 2.63
CA ALA A 141 10.83 -1.29 1.93
C ALA A 141 10.72 -1.44 0.40
N THR A 142 10.96 -2.64 -0.09
CA THR A 142 10.89 -2.96 -1.52
C THR A 142 9.45 -2.84 -2.07
N PHE A 143 8.44 -3.31 -1.33
CA PHE A 143 7.05 -3.20 -1.74
C PHE A 143 6.55 -1.75 -1.76
N LEU A 144 6.89 -0.92 -0.77
CA LEU A 144 6.55 0.50 -0.79
C LEU A 144 7.18 1.22 -1.99
N ALA A 145 8.45 0.95 -2.27
CA ALA A 145 9.16 1.51 -3.41
C ALA A 145 8.53 1.07 -4.75
N ALA A 146 8.24 -0.23 -4.89
CA ALA A 146 7.57 -0.79 -6.06
C ALA A 146 6.19 -0.15 -6.28
N SER A 147 5.47 0.15 -5.19
CA SER A 147 4.16 0.80 -5.23
C SER A 147 4.19 2.31 -5.52
N GLY A 148 5.38 2.90 -5.73
CA GLY A 148 5.52 4.29 -6.16
C GLY A 148 5.81 5.30 -5.04
N VAL A 149 6.12 4.86 -3.81
CA VAL A 149 6.64 5.74 -2.76
C VAL A 149 8.05 6.20 -3.14
N ALA A 150 8.27 7.52 -3.25
CA ALA A 150 9.50 8.04 -3.84
C ALA A 150 10.66 8.13 -2.85
N TRP A 151 10.41 8.01 -1.57
CA TRP A 151 11.46 8.02 -0.56
C TRP A 151 11.22 6.93 0.50
N VAL A 152 12.11 5.95 0.53
CA VAL A 152 12.06 4.81 1.45
C VAL A 152 13.45 4.59 2.05
N SER A 153 13.65 4.94 3.32
CA SER A 153 14.90 4.68 4.03
C SER A 153 14.78 3.54 5.03
N CYS A 154 15.86 2.83 5.28
CA CYS A 154 15.95 1.82 6.31
C CYS A 154 16.98 2.21 7.37
N VAL A 155 16.60 2.07 8.63
CA VAL A 155 17.47 2.24 9.80
C VAL A 155 17.68 0.88 10.45
N ASP A 156 18.89 0.36 10.32
CA ASP A 156 19.33 -0.92 10.90
C ASP A 156 20.85 -0.92 11.00
N THR A 157 21.39 -1.20 12.17
CA THR A 157 22.84 -1.25 12.42
C THR A 157 23.41 -2.67 12.31
N GLY A 158 22.56 -3.67 12.06
CA GLY A 158 22.96 -5.06 11.99
C GLY A 158 23.61 -5.44 10.67
N THR A 159 24.32 -6.57 10.71
CA THR A 159 24.91 -7.23 9.55
C THR A 159 23.92 -8.26 8.99
N ALA A 160 23.84 -8.37 7.68
CA ALA A 160 22.97 -9.34 7.02
C ALA A 160 23.50 -10.77 7.20
N GLU A 161 22.63 -11.66 7.68
CA GLU A 161 22.90 -13.07 7.81
C GLU A 161 22.24 -13.85 6.66
N ALA A 162 22.68 -15.09 6.39
CA ALA A 162 22.05 -15.95 5.38
C ALA A 162 20.55 -16.16 5.63
N ALA A 163 20.14 -16.20 6.89
CA ALA A 163 18.75 -16.33 7.31
C ALA A 163 17.90 -15.06 7.04
N ASP A 164 18.52 -13.90 6.83
CA ASP A 164 17.80 -12.67 6.45
C ASP A 164 17.40 -12.62 4.95
N VAL A 165 17.98 -13.50 4.13
CA VAL A 165 17.74 -13.50 2.68
C VAL A 165 16.29 -13.83 2.36
N THR A 166 15.67 -12.99 1.52
CA THR A 166 14.28 -13.17 1.05
C THR A 166 14.16 -12.69 -0.41
N PRO A 167 13.21 -13.21 -1.19
CA PRO A 167 13.06 -12.85 -2.59
C PRO A 167 12.86 -11.34 -2.84
N ALA A 168 12.16 -10.66 -1.94
CA ALA A 168 11.85 -9.23 -2.07
C ALA A 168 12.70 -8.32 -1.14
N GLY A 169 13.63 -8.88 -0.38
CA GLY A 169 14.48 -8.13 0.53
C GLY A 169 15.96 -8.30 0.22
N LEU A 170 16.72 -8.64 1.25
CA LEU A 170 18.15 -8.94 1.15
C LEU A 170 18.41 -10.14 0.23
N GLY A 171 19.43 -10.03 -0.61
CA GLY A 171 19.91 -11.12 -1.45
C GLY A 171 21.12 -11.85 -0.84
N ALA A 172 21.48 -12.99 -1.42
CA ALA A 172 22.65 -13.76 -0.97
C ALA A 172 23.98 -12.95 -1.03
N ALA A 173 24.08 -12.03 -1.98
CA ALA A 173 25.24 -11.15 -2.12
C ALA A 173 25.33 -10.07 -1.02
N ASP A 174 24.30 -9.90 -0.22
CA ASP A 174 24.26 -8.92 0.87
C ASP A 174 24.76 -9.52 2.20
N VAL A 175 24.91 -10.85 2.27
CA VAL A 175 25.37 -11.56 3.51
C VAL A 175 26.76 -11.04 3.89
N GLY A 176 26.91 -10.68 5.17
CA GLY A 176 28.15 -10.08 5.71
C GLY A 176 28.23 -8.56 5.57
N ALA A 177 27.33 -7.91 4.81
CA ALA A 177 27.25 -6.46 4.69
C ALA A 177 26.19 -5.88 5.64
N GLY A 178 26.18 -4.55 5.80
CA GLY A 178 25.15 -3.86 6.58
C GLY A 178 23.74 -4.06 5.98
N ARG A 179 22.77 -4.45 6.80
CA ARG A 179 21.39 -4.73 6.35
C ARG A 179 20.75 -3.54 5.65
N ALA A 180 20.86 -2.33 6.22
CA ALA A 180 20.28 -1.13 5.61
C ALA A 180 20.79 -0.88 4.20
N ALA A 181 22.11 -1.05 3.97
CA ALA A 181 22.71 -0.92 2.64
C ALA A 181 22.24 -2.01 1.67
N GLY A 182 22.10 -3.25 2.14
CA GLY A 182 21.55 -4.35 1.35
C GLY A 182 20.11 -4.09 0.92
N VAL A 183 19.26 -3.59 1.83
CA VAL A 183 17.88 -3.23 1.51
C VAL A 183 17.82 -2.05 0.53
N ALA A 184 18.71 -1.05 0.64
CA ALA A 184 18.78 0.03 -0.35
C ALA A 184 19.06 -0.52 -1.75
N ARG A 185 19.98 -1.50 -1.89
CA ARG A 185 20.21 -2.20 -3.17
C ARG A 185 18.97 -2.96 -3.64
N ALA A 186 18.25 -3.63 -2.72
CA ALA A 186 17.01 -4.34 -3.05
C ALA A 186 15.95 -3.37 -3.59
N VAL A 187 15.77 -2.22 -2.97
CA VAL A 187 14.87 -1.16 -3.43
C VAL A 187 15.26 -0.68 -4.82
N HIS A 188 16.53 -0.38 -5.06
CA HIS A 188 16.98 0.10 -6.37
C HIS A 188 16.89 -0.94 -7.49
N ARG A 189 16.89 -2.25 -7.17
CA ARG A 189 16.63 -3.30 -8.20
C ARG A 189 15.21 -3.21 -8.78
N VAL A 190 14.22 -2.77 -8.01
CA VAL A 190 12.82 -2.69 -8.46
C VAL A 190 12.36 -1.27 -8.78
N ALA A 191 13.00 -0.27 -8.18
CA ALA A 191 12.64 1.14 -8.31
C ALA A 191 13.90 2.02 -8.21
N PRO A 192 14.71 2.10 -9.29
CA PRO A 192 16.01 2.78 -9.27
C PRO A 192 15.92 4.28 -9.00
N GLU A 193 14.76 4.89 -9.22
CA GLU A 193 14.51 6.32 -8.99
C GLU A 193 14.16 6.66 -7.54
N VAL A 194 13.96 5.66 -6.67
CA VAL A 194 13.56 5.88 -5.27
C VAL A 194 14.76 6.33 -4.43
N ARG A 195 14.57 7.39 -3.66
CA ARG A 195 15.56 7.84 -2.68
C ARG A 195 15.61 6.87 -1.49
N THR A 196 16.82 6.35 -1.19
CA THR A 196 17.02 5.41 -0.07
C THR A 196 17.90 5.99 1.04
N ALA A 197 18.60 7.11 0.80
CA ALA A 197 19.38 7.78 1.81
C ALA A 197 18.49 8.26 2.95
N ASP A 198 18.89 7.98 4.19
CA ASP A 198 18.21 8.53 5.35
C ASP A 198 18.55 10.02 5.54
N ASP A 199 17.64 10.76 6.16
CA ASP A 199 17.82 12.16 6.51
C ASP A 199 17.30 12.34 7.94
N ALA A 200 18.21 12.34 8.89
CA ALA A 200 17.88 12.46 10.30
C ALA A 200 17.21 13.81 10.66
N GLY A 201 17.41 14.84 9.83
CA GLY A 201 16.77 16.15 10.00
C GLY A 201 15.33 16.22 9.53
N ARG A 202 14.85 15.22 8.77
CA ARG A 202 13.47 15.18 8.28
C ARG A 202 12.67 14.08 8.96
N LEU A 203 11.52 14.44 9.51
CA LEU A 203 10.57 13.48 10.04
C LEU A 203 9.89 12.72 8.88
N PRO A 204 9.72 11.39 8.99
CA PRO A 204 8.99 10.63 7.98
C PRO A 204 7.48 10.90 8.08
N ASP A 205 6.79 10.77 6.96
CA ASP A 205 5.33 10.79 6.92
C ASP A 205 4.73 9.51 7.53
N LEU A 206 5.52 8.43 7.51
CA LEU A 206 5.21 7.14 8.14
C LEU A 206 6.50 6.45 8.59
N ALA A 207 6.53 5.99 9.85
CA ALA A 207 7.52 5.04 10.33
C ALA A 207 6.93 3.61 10.31
N VAL A 208 7.69 2.62 9.83
CA VAL A 208 7.34 1.20 9.97
C VAL A 208 8.39 0.56 10.87
N ILE A 209 7.94 -0.05 11.95
CA ILE A 209 8.82 -0.67 12.94
C ILE A 209 8.65 -2.18 12.84
N THR A 210 9.71 -2.87 12.43
CA THR A 210 9.68 -4.33 12.28
C THR A 210 10.34 -5.02 13.47
N GLY A 211 9.62 -5.96 14.06
CA GLY A 211 10.02 -6.62 15.29
C GLY A 211 9.50 -5.90 16.53
N ARG A 212 10.20 -6.07 17.64
CA ARG A 212 9.84 -5.42 18.91
C ARG A 212 10.26 -3.96 18.89
N PRO A 213 9.32 -3.03 19.12
CA PRO A 213 9.65 -1.61 19.10
C PRO A 213 10.45 -1.21 20.35
N ASP A 214 11.50 -0.40 20.12
CA ASP A 214 12.22 0.26 21.20
C ASP A 214 11.32 1.31 21.87
N PRO A 215 11.16 1.28 23.22
CA PRO A 215 10.37 2.28 23.95
C PRO A 215 10.84 3.73 23.74
N VAL A 216 12.13 3.95 23.54
CA VAL A 216 12.70 5.29 23.29
C VAL A 216 12.27 5.78 21.91
N LEU A 217 12.35 4.91 20.90
CA LEU A 217 11.86 5.21 19.56
C LEU A 217 10.36 5.52 19.56
N LEU A 218 9.55 4.68 20.24
CA LEU A 218 8.11 4.92 20.35
C LEU A 218 7.78 6.27 21.00
N ALA A 219 8.49 6.61 22.09
CA ALA A 219 8.30 7.90 22.76
C ALA A 219 8.65 9.07 21.85
N ALA A 220 9.72 8.97 21.06
CA ALA A 220 10.11 9.98 20.09
C ALA A 220 9.03 10.13 18.98
N LEU A 221 8.57 9.04 18.38
CA LEU A 221 7.54 9.07 17.34
C LEU A 221 6.21 9.67 17.85
N MET A 222 5.83 9.35 19.08
CA MET A 222 4.64 9.92 19.71
C MET A 222 4.78 11.44 19.96
N ARG A 223 5.93 11.87 20.51
CA ARG A 223 6.24 13.28 20.76
C ARG A 223 6.24 14.09 19.46
N ASP A 224 6.89 13.57 18.44
CA ASP A 224 7.09 14.23 17.15
C ASP A 224 5.87 14.06 16.22
N ARG A 225 4.80 13.45 16.74
CA ARG A 225 3.53 13.20 16.03
C ARG A 225 3.68 12.42 14.72
N VAL A 226 4.68 11.56 14.63
CA VAL A 226 4.91 10.70 13.45
C VAL A 226 3.98 9.49 13.47
N PRO A 227 3.13 9.30 12.46
CA PRO A 227 2.37 8.08 12.29
C PRO A 227 3.31 6.86 12.20
N HIS A 228 2.95 5.76 12.87
CA HIS A 228 3.80 4.59 12.83
C HIS A 228 3.04 3.27 12.87
N LEU A 229 3.52 2.31 12.11
CA LEU A 229 2.98 0.96 11.99
C LEU A 229 3.95 -0.04 12.61
N VAL A 230 3.49 -0.84 13.56
CA VAL A 230 4.28 -1.95 14.13
C VAL A 230 3.98 -3.23 13.35
N VAL A 231 5.03 -3.97 13.02
CA VAL A 231 4.93 -5.21 12.25
C VAL A 231 5.81 -6.27 12.90
N HIS A 232 5.26 -7.45 13.09
CA HIS A 232 5.96 -8.56 13.74
C HIS A 232 5.71 -9.86 12.98
N ALA A 233 6.76 -10.66 12.77
CA ALA A 233 6.64 -12.02 12.27
C ALA A 233 7.71 -12.89 12.95
N ASP A 234 7.26 -13.72 13.88
CA ASP A 234 8.07 -14.67 14.64
C ASP A 234 7.14 -15.72 15.29
N GLU A 235 7.73 -16.80 15.83
CA GLU A 235 6.95 -17.85 16.49
C GLU A 235 5.82 -18.44 15.61
N ALA A 236 6.05 -18.48 14.28
CA ALA A 236 5.05 -18.86 13.28
C ALA A 236 3.76 -18.00 13.29
N VAL A 237 3.87 -16.77 13.79
CA VAL A 237 2.79 -15.78 13.88
C VAL A 237 3.19 -14.50 13.14
N GLY A 238 2.31 -13.99 12.29
CA GLY A 238 2.44 -12.68 11.67
C GLY A 238 1.43 -11.68 12.27
N VAL A 239 1.91 -10.50 12.63
CA VAL A 239 1.09 -9.42 13.20
C VAL A 239 1.39 -8.12 12.48
N VAL A 240 0.35 -7.48 11.98
CA VAL A 240 0.41 -6.14 11.37
C VAL A 240 -0.46 -5.19 12.18
N GLY A 241 0.13 -4.14 12.70
CA GLY A 241 -0.53 -3.18 13.59
C GLY A 241 -0.01 -3.26 15.04
N PRO A 242 -0.42 -2.27 15.86
CA PRO A 242 -1.30 -1.18 15.50
C PRO A 242 -0.64 -0.17 14.54
N LEU A 243 -1.45 0.45 13.67
CA LEU A 243 -1.08 1.68 13.00
C LEU A 243 -1.48 2.83 13.90
N VAL A 244 -0.48 3.48 14.46
CA VAL A 244 -0.66 4.55 15.43
C VAL A 244 -0.65 5.91 14.72
N THR A 245 -1.74 6.65 14.84
CA THR A 245 -1.77 8.08 14.56
C THR A 245 -1.77 8.80 15.90
N PRO A 246 -0.66 9.45 16.30
CA PRO A 246 -0.53 10.07 17.61
C PRO A 246 -1.68 11.03 17.95
N GLY A 247 -2.26 10.85 19.13
CA GLY A 247 -3.43 11.61 19.58
C GLY A 247 -4.79 11.13 19.03
N LYS A 248 -4.81 10.29 17.99
CA LYS A 248 -6.06 9.86 17.32
C LYS A 248 -6.39 8.38 17.55
N SER A 249 -5.41 7.50 17.50
CA SER A 249 -5.63 6.04 17.64
C SER A 249 -4.99 5.47 18.91
N ALA A 250 -5.32 4.21 19.22
CA ALA A 250 -4.64 3.45 20.26
C ALA A 250 -3.15 3.30 19.91
N CYS A 251 -2.28 3.55 20.86
CA CYS A 251 -0.83 3.36 20.72
C CYS A 251 -0.39 1.98 21.22
N VAL A 252 0.88 1.63 21.02
CA VAL A 252 1.46 0.35 21.49
C VAL A 252 1.24 0.15 22.98
N ARG A 253 1.39 1.21 23.80
CA ARG A 253 1.12 1.13 25.25
C ARG A 253 -0.35 0.80 25.57
N CYS A 254 -1.31 1.27 24.76
CA CYS A 254 -2.72 0.87 24.92
C CYS A 254 -2.89 -0.64 24.74
N VAL A 255 -2.24 -1.20 23.73
CA VAL A 255 -2.24 -2.65 23.46
C VAL A 255 -1.62 -3.41 24.64
N ASP A 256 -0.46 -2.97 25.13
CA ASP A 256 0.22 -3.64 26.25
C ASP A 256 -0.58 -3.55 27.56
N LEU A 257 -1.21 -2.41 27.86
CA LEU A 257 -2.10 -2.26 29.00
C LEU A 257 -3.32 -3.18 28.90
N SER A 258 -3.90 -3.30 27.70
CA SER A 258 -5.03 -4.21 27.45
C SER A 258 -4.63 -5.68 27.59
N LYS A 259 -3.42 -6.05 27.19
CA LYS A 259 -2.86 -7.39 27.39
C LYS A 259 -2.58 -7.65 28.87
N ALA A 260 -1.98 -6.68 29.58
CA ALA A 260 -1.71 -6.77 31.00
C ALA A 260 -2.98 -6.89 31.86
N ALA A 261 -4.09 -6.27 31.43
CA ALA A 261 -5.38 -6.44 32.10
C ALA A 261 -5.95 -7.85 31.96
N ARG A 262 -5.59 -8.60 30.91
CA ARG A 262 -5.99 -10.02 30.70
C ARG A 262 -5.02 -10.99 31.32
N ASP A 263 -3.73 -10.66 31.29
CA ASP A 263 -2.64 -11.45 31.84
C ASP A 263 -1.70 -10.55 32.65
N PRO A 264 -1.76 -10.56 33.99
CA PRO A 264 -0.90 -9.75 34.85
C PRO A 264 0.60 -10.05 34.72
N ALA A 265 0.98 -11.20 34.14
CA ALA A 265 2.36 -11.54 33.87
C ALA A 265 2.91 -10.86 32.60
N TRP A 266 2.04 -10.32 31.74
CA TRP A 266 2.45 -9.72 30.47
C TRP A 266 3.59 -8.70 30.57
N PRO A 267 3.59 -7.72 31.49
CA PRO A 267 4.69 -6.77 31.62
C PRO A 267 6.03 -7.43 31.92
N ARG A 268 6.02 -8.51 32.72
CA ARG A 268 7.23 -9.28 33.06
C ARG A 268 7.74 -10.06 31.85
N ILE A 269 6.84 -10.70 31.10
CA ILE A 269 7.15 -11.41 29.86
C ILE A 269 7.75 -10.44 28.86
N LEU A 270 7.10 -9.28 28.66
CA LEU A 270 7.56 -8.25 27.72
C LEU A 270 8.96 -7.72 28.08
N ALA A 271 9.22 -7.46 29.35
CA ALA A 271 10.53 -7.01 29.84
C ALA A 271 11.65 -8.04 29.55
N GLN A 272 11.39 -9.32 29.81
CA GLN A 272 12.35 -10.39 29.52
C GLN A 272 12.59 -10.52 28.02
N ALA A 273 11.53 -10.51 27.23
CA ALA A 273 11.61 -10.61 25.77
C ALA A 273 12.31 -9.40 25.10
N SER A 274 12.30 -8.22 25.75
CA SER A 274 13.01 -7.02 25.29
C SER A 274 14.45 -6.95 25.82
N GLY A 275 14.75 -7.59 26.93
CA GLY A 275 16.06 -7.61 27.57
C GLY A 275 17.00 -8.71 27.05
N VAL A 276 16.50 -9.69 26.33
CA VAL A 276 17.32 -10.71 25.66
C VAL A 276 18.03 -10.04 24.48
N GLY A 277 19.36 -10.17 24.42
CA GLY A 277 20.17 -9.62 23.32
C GLY A 277 19.65 -10.00 21.94
N VAL A 278 20.31 -9.53 20.91
CA VAL A 278 19.88 -9.78 19.51
C VAL A 278 19.66 -11.27 19.27
N VAL A 279 18.40 -11.67 19.09
CA VAL A 279 18.07 -13.06 18.73
C VAL A 279 18.58 -13.28 17.30
N PRO A 280 19.46 -14.28 17.07
CA PRO A 280 19.96 -14.57 15.73
C PRO A 280 18.82 -14.81 14.74
N ALA A 281 18.94 -14.29 13.51
CA ALA A 281 17.90 -14.45 12.51
C ALA A 281 17.57 -15.92 12.22
N ALA A 282 18.57 -16.79 12.27
CA ALA A 282 18.43 -18.24 12.06
C ALA A 282 17.56 -18.97 13.09
N THR A 283 17.30 -18.37 14.27
CA THR A 283 16.48 -18.97 15.33
C THR A 283 15.05 -18.44 15.36
N ARG A 284 14.70 -17.49 14.49
CA ARG A 284 13.34 -16.94 14.39
C ARG A 284 12.46 -17.85 13.57
N ALA A 285 11.31 -18.22 14.12
CA ALA A 285 10.30 -19.01 13.40
C ALA A 285 9.47 -18.12 12.48
N CYS A 286 10.12 -17.64 11.42
CA CYS A 286 9.53 -16.79 10.37
C CYS A 286 10.00 -17.29 9.01
N ASP A 287 9.21 -18.12 8.36
CA ASP A 287 9.51 -18.61 7.01
C ASP A 287 9.32 -17.51 5.93
N THR A 288 9.71 -17.81 4.72
CA THR A 288 9.66 -16.84 3.61
C THR A 288 8.23 -16.42 3.27
N ALA A 289 7.27 -17.35 3.34
CA ALA A 289 5.87 -17.07 3.02
C ALA A 289 5.25 -16.16 4.08
N LEU A 290 5.49 -16.43 5.37
CA LEU A 290 5.02 -15.61 6.47
C LEU A 290 5.63 -14.19 6.43
N ALA A 291 6.94 -14.09 6.18
CA ALA A 291 7.61 -12.79 6.03
C ALA A 291 7.00 -11.97 4.89
N ALA A 292 6.82 -12.59 3.71
CA ALA A 292 6.28 -11.92 2.53
C ALA A 292 4.81 -11.52 2.72
N ALA A 293 3.95 -12.40 3.24
CA ALA A 293 2.53 -12.12 3.49
C ALA A 293 2.35 -11.01 4.52
N THR A 294 3.11 -11.05 5.62
CA THR A 294 3.09 -10.01 6.65
C THR A 294 3.56 -8.67 6.11
N ALA A 295 4.65 -8.65 5.32
CA ALA A 295 5.15 -7.44 4.69
C ALA A 295 4.19 -6.86 3.65
N ALA A 296 3.56 -7.70 2.83
CA ALA A 296 2.57 -7.26 1.84
C ALA A 296 1.35 -6.62 2.51
N LEU A 297 0.83 -7.24 3.58
CA LEU A 297 -0.29 -6.68 4.34
C LEU A 297 0.10 -5.38 5.05
N ALA A 298 1.29 -5.33 5.66
CA ALA A 298 1.82 -4.11 6.26
C ALA A 298 1.94 -2.97 5.24
N THR A 299 2.44 -3.28 4.04
CA THR A 299 2.51 -2.31 2.94
C THR A 299 1.12 -1.82 2.53
N ALA A 300 0.13 -2.70 2.41
CA ALA A 300 -1.24 -2.31 2.10
C ALA A 300 -1.81 -1.34 3.14
N GLN A 301 -1.61 -1.61 4.45
CA GLN A 301 -2.06 -0.71 5.53
C GLN A 301 -1.31 0.63 5.52
N ALA A 302 -0.01 0.61 5.25
CA ALA A 302 0.82 1.80 5.10
C ALA A 302 0.35 2.68 3.93
N LEU A 303 0.08 2.06 2.78
CA LEU A 303 -0.43 2.76 1.59
C LEU A 303 -1.82 3.36 1.83
N MET A 304 -2.72 2.70 2.55
CA MET A 304 -4.03 3.29 2.88
C MET A 304 -3.87 4.61 3.64
N LEU A 305 -2.90 4.70 4.56
CA LEU A 305 -2.59 5.95 5.27
C LEU A 305 -2.01 7.01 4.32
N ILE A 306 -1.00 6.65 3.53
CA ILE A 306 -0.31 7.55 2.58
C ILE A 306 -1.30 8.07 1.53
N ASP A 307 -2.10 7.18 0.98
CA ASP A 307 -3.07 7.46 -0.07
C ASP A 307 -4.31 8.22 0.44
N ARG A 308 -4.52 8.24 1.77
CA ARG A 308 -5.69 8.87 2.42
C ARG A 308 -7.02 8.37 1.86
N VAL A 309 -7.13 7.06 1.66
CA VAL A 309 -8.29 6.44 0.98
C VAL A 309 -9.26 5.72 1.94
N GLY A 310 -9.12 5.94 3.21
CA GLY A 310 -9.96 5.37 4.26
C GLY A 310 -9.17 5.11 5.53
N GLU A 311 -9.84 4.58 6.54
CA GLU A 311 -9.18 4.19 7.78
C GLU A 311 -8.55 2.80 7.60
N PRO A 312 -7.23 2.64 7.83
CA PRO A 312 -6.59 1.33 7.78
C PRO A 312 -7.18 0.38 8.82
N ALA A 313 -7.34 -0.90 8.46
CA ALA A 313 -7.89 -1.91 9.37
C ALA A 313 -7.02 -2.10 10.63
N THR A 314 -5.79 -1.63 10.61
CA THR A 314 -4.86 -1.64 11.75
C THR A 314 -4.92 -0.38 12.61
N ALA A 315 -5.74 0.61 12.26
CA ALA A 315 -6.09 1.69 13.18
C ALA A 315 -6.97 1.13 14.32
N ASN A 316 -6.55 1.33 15.56
CA ASN A 316 -7.20 0.73 16.74
C ASN A 316 -7.31 -0.80 16.68
N GLY A 317 -6.38 -1.47 16.00
CA GLY A 317 -6.42 -2.93 15.86
C GLY A 317 -5.13 -3.52 15.32
N THR A 318 -5.08 -4.85 15.32
CA THR A 318 -4.05 -5.66 14.66
C THR A 318 -4.70 -6.63 13.69
N LEU A 319 -3.99 -6.96 12.62
CA LEU A 319 -4.29 -8.09 11.75
C LEU A 319 -3.28 -9.19 12.09
N GLU A 320 -3.77 -10.35 12.43
CA GLU A 320 -2.97 -11.45 12.95
C GLU A 320 -3.19 -12.72 12.13
N VAL A 321 -2.12 -13.44 11.85
CA VAL A 321 -2.16 -14.77 11.22
C VAL A 321 -1.31 -15.74 12.02
N VAL A 322 -1.82 -16.94 12.21
CA VAL A 322 -1.10 -18.05 12.89
C VAL A 322 -0.99 -19.21 11.90
N LEU A 323 0.18 -19.81 11.84
CA LEU A 323 0.39 -21.01 11.04
C LEU A 323 -0.06 -22.24 11.85
N PRO A 324 -0.61 -23.28 11.21
CA PRO A 324 -0.73 -23.47 9.76
C PRO A 324 -2.03 -22.93 9.11
N GLU A 325 -2.92 -22.27 9.86
CA GLU A 325 -4.27 -21.92 9.40
C GLU A 325 -4.28 -20.87 8.29
N TRP A 326 -3.29 -19.97 8.22
CA TRP A 326 -3.17 -18.90 7.23
C TRP A 326 -4.40 -17.99 7.10
N GLN A 327 -5.23 -17.90 8.17
CA GLN A 327 -6.39 -17.03 8.21
C GLN A 327 -6.04 -15.73 8.94
N TRP A 328 -6.12 -14.61 8.23
CA TRP A 328 -5.95 -13.31 8.84
C TRP A 328 -7.18 -12.94 9.66
N GLN A 329 -6.96 -12.66 10.93
CA GLN A 329 -7.99 -12.22 11.86
C GLN A 329 -7.69 -10.82 12.35
N ARG A 330 -8.74 -9.97 12.46
CA ARG A 330 -8.60 -8.66 13.06
C ARG A 330 -8.90 -8.75 14.54
N ARG A 331 -8.02 -8.15 15.35
CA ARG A 331 -8.22 -7.96 16.79
C ARG A 331 -8.31 -6.48 17.10
N ASP A 332 -9.36 -6.08 17.83
CA ASP A 332 -9.60 -4.70 18.22
C ASP A 332 -8.80 -4.32 19.48
N TRP A 333 -8.22 -3.14 19.45
CA TRP A 333 -7.47 -2.53 20.54
C TRP A 333 -7.95 -1.10 20.75
N PRO A 334 -8.98 -0.85 21.58
CA PRO A 334 -9.41 0.51 21.88
C PRO A 334 -8.34 1.26 22.67
N ARG A 335 -8.43 2.59 22.66
CA ARG A 335 -7.58 3.42 23.53
C ARG A 335 -7.82 3.03 24.99
N HIS A 336 -6.74 2.72 25.70
CA HIS A 336 -6.85 2.28 27.09
C HIS A 336 -7.00 3.48 28.03
N PRO A 337 -7.96 3.49 28.97
CA PRO A 337 -8.23 4.64 29.83
C PRO A 337 -7.04 5.04 30.71
N ALA A 338 -6.21 4.08 31.14
CA ALA A 338 -5.00 4.35 31.89
C ALA A 338 -3.80 4.78 31.02
N CYS A 339 -3.97 4.94 29.70
CA CYS A 339 -2.90 5.38 28.81
C CYS A 339 -2.94 6.89 28.60
N THR A 340 -1.79 7.54 28.79
CA THR A 340 -1.65 9.00 28.62
C THR A 340 -1.52 9.46 27.16
N CYS A 341 -1.53 8.55 26.17
CA CYS A 341 -1.37 8.88 24.74
C CYS A 341 -2.50 9.77 24.18
N GLY A 342 -3.56 9.97 24.92
CA GLY A 342 -4.70 10.79 24.54
C GLY A 342 -4.88 12.07 25.36
N ALA A 343 -4.00 12.33 26.32
CA ALA A 343 -3.98 13.55 27.06
C ALA A 343 -3.10 14.56 26.31
N GLY A 344 -3.72 15.30 25.35
CA GLY A 344 -3.05 16.34 24.56
C GLY A 344 -4.03 16.99 23.63
#